data_ff235a0a2a72a721f599b47ba0057026
#
_entry.id   ff235a0a2a72a721f599b47ba0057026
#
_cell.length_a   1.000
_cell.length_b   1.000
_cell.length_c   1.000
_cell.angle_alpha   90.00
_cell.angle_beta   90.00
_cell.angle_gamma   90.00
#
_symmetry.space_group_name_H-M   'P 1'
#
loop_
_entity.id
_entity.type
_entity.pdbx_description
1 polymer ?
#
loop_
_entity_poly.entity_id
_entity_poly.type
_entity_poly.pdbx_seq_one_letter_code
_entity_poly.pdbx_strand_id
1 'polypeptide(L)'
;MGGDAYATTHPVVQHVATVEQASQAFDGITYGKGSAVISMLEDYVGEDAWRSGVRSYISKHAYGNAVTDELWQEMEKAAPGKQFEQVAHDFTLQPGVPLIKASQVCVDGKTQLALEQGEFTVDRPDKTPLRWRVPVTVRAGDGSEVRLLVDGKASVSVPGCNAPMLINAGQKGYFRTQYSPAQFKTLSAGFSKLPVVDQMGVMMDASALAAVGLQPESDPLDLAMQVPMSAAPELWQMVAGSMGGIDDMLKGNDKRQAAFRKFALAKLSPKFEQLGWNTRAGESSSSKQLRTSLIGMLGGLGDAKVLAEARRRFAAAATDPQALPPDLRRTVLGLVARNADAATWDKLHAMAKTEKSAMLRDQYYGLLARSKDKALAQRALDMALTDEPGATNSAGMISGVSWEHPDLAFDFAVAHREQVDKLVDSTSRSRYYPGLGNAARDLAMVDKIKAFADKYIAATSRRDAEQVMAGIQTRVKLRAQRMPQIDAWLKQRGI
;
A
#
# COMPACT_ATOMS: atom_id res chain seq x y z
N MET A 1 6.56 5.22 -0.88
CA MET A 1 6.91 5.85 0.43
C MET A 1 6.73 4.90 1.62
N GLY A 2 5.73 4.00 1.66
CA GLY A 2 5.48 3.16 2.85
C GLY A 2 6.72 2.39 3.33
N GLY A 3 7.27 1.48 2.53
CA GLY A 3 8.46 0.69 2.90
C GLY A 3 9.73 1.52 3.07
N ASP A 4 9.84 2.64 2.35
CA ASP A 4 11.01 3.52 2.40
C ASP A 4 11.12 4.34 3.71
N ALA A 5 10.06 4.38 4.52
CA ALA A 5 10.05 5.08 5.82
C ALA A 5 10.50 4.21 7.01
N TYR A 6 10.85 2.94 6.79
CA TYR A 6 11.36 2.02 7.83
C TYR A 6 12.87 2.03 7.93
N ALA A 7 13.41 1.54 9.06
CA ALA A 7 14.86 1.36 9.28
C ALA A 7 15.51 0.43 8.25
N THR A 8 14.75 -0.52 7.74
CA THR A 8 15.17 -1.50 6.73
C THR A 8 15.19 -0.97 5.30
N THR A 9 14.97 0.33 5.11
CA THR A 9 15.04 0.99 3.79
C THR A 9 16.45 0.98 3.20
N HIS A 10 16.54 1.23 1.90
CA HIS A 10 17.78 1.34 1.15
C HIS A 10 17.66 2.39 0.03
N PRO A 11 18.78 2.88 -0.53
CA PRO A 11 18.76 3.72 -1.72
C PRO A 11 18.17 3.01 -2.95
N VAL A 12 17.67 3.77 -3.93
CA VAL A 12 17.25 3.22 -5.23
C VAL A 12 18.46 2.60 -5.95
N VAL A 13 19.58 3.33 -5.97
CA VAL A 13 20.86 2.83 -6.47
C VAL A 13 21.66 2.28 -5.29
N GLN A 14 21.90 0.98 -5.28
CA GLN A 14 22.58 0.28 -4.20
C GLN A 14 23.68 -0.66 -4.74
N HIS A 15 24.68 -0.93 -3.92
CA HIS A 15 25.69 -1.94 -4.24
C HIS A 15 25.10 -3.34 -4.07
N VAL A 16 25.27 -4.20 -5.07
CA VAL A 16 24.80 -5.58 -5.10
C VAL A 16 25.99 -6.49 -5.33
N ALA A 17 26.32 -7.32 -4.33
CA ALA A 17 27.49 -8.21 -4.37
C ALA A 17 27.12 -9.68 -4.63
N THR A 18 25.89 -10.12 -4.34
CA THR A 18 25.47 -11.52 -4.46
C THR A 18 24.15 -11.65 -5.26
N VAL A 19 23.87 -12.87 -5.75
CA VAL A 19 22.62 -13.19 -6.48
C VAL A 19 21.39 -12.97 -5.59
N GLU A 20 21.48 -13.32 -4.30
CA GLU A 20 20.40 -13.11 -3.34
C GLU A 20 20.13 -11.62 -3.15
N GLN A 21 21.18 -10.78 -3.02
CA GLN A 21 21.02 -9.32 -2.95
C GLN A 21 20.44 -8.75 -4.24
N ALA A 22 20.84 -9.29 -5.41
CA ALA A 22 20.22 -8.93 -6.68
C ALA A 22 18.73 -9.24 -6.68
N SER A 23 18.33 -10.43 -6.23
CA SER A 23 16.92 -10.81 -6.08
C SER A 23 16.15 -9.89 -5.11
N GLN A 24 16.76 -9.50 -3.99
CA GLN A 24 16.19 -8.59 -2.99
C GLN A 24 16.05 -7.16 -3.50
N ALA A 25 16.86 -6.74 -4.48
CA ALA A 25 16.78 -5.42 -5.08
C ALA A 25 15.53 -5.21 -5.95
N PHE A 26 14.83 -6.28 -6.36
CA PHE A 26 13.55 -6.20 -7.08
C PHE A 26 12.39 -5.95 -6.11
N ASP A 27 12.32 -4.76 -5.56
CA ASP A 27 11.36 -4.41 -4.52
C ASP A 27 10.61 -3.08 -4.81
N GLY A 28 9.72 -2.70 -3.87
CA GLY A 28 8.92 -1.49 -3.98
C GLY A 28 9.71 -0.20 -3.89
N ILE A 29 10.95 -0.21 -3.39
CA ILE A 29 11.82 0.97 -3.36
C ILE A 29 12.45 1.15 -4.73
N THR A 30 13.14 0.16 -5.25
CA THR A 30 13.79 0.24 -6.56
C THR A 30 12.81 0.64 -7.66
N TYR A 31 11.62 0.02 -7.70
CA TYR A 31 10.63 0.32 -8.72
C TYR A 31 9.70 1.49 -8.34
N GLY A 32 9.09 1.45 -7.17
CA GLY A 32 8.07 2.41 -6.77
C GLY A 32 8.63 3.79 -6.44
N LYS A 33 9.70 3.88 -5.62
CA LYS A 33 10.41 5.14 -5.41
C LYS A 33 11.08 5.60 -6.68
N GLY A 34 11.77 4.71 -7.40
CA GLY A 34 12.45 5.04 -8.67
C GLY A 34 11.49 5.70 -9.66
N SER A 35 10.34 5.08 -9.93
CA SER A 35 9.32 5.64 -10.83
C SER A 35 8.77 7.00 -10.34
N ALA A 36 8.50 7.15 -9.04
CA ALA A 36 7.99 8.39 -8.48
C ALA A 36 9.03 9.51 -8.54
N VAL A 37 10.31 9.21 -8.29
CA VAL A 37 11.43 10.17 -8.41
C VAL A 37 11.60 10.63 -9.85
N ILE A 38 11.55 9.72 -10.83
CA ILE A 38 11.59 10.08 -12.25
C ILE A 38 10.44 11.04 -12.61
N SER A 39 9.21 10.75 -12.18
CA SER A 39 8.06 11.63 -12.42
C SER A 39 8.19 13.00 -11.74
N MET A 40 8.78 13.04 -10.53
CA MET A 40 9.08 14.29 -9.83
C MET A 40 10.13 15.12 -10.57
N LEU A 41 11.20 14.48 -11.05
CA LEU A 41 12.28 15.15 -11.78
C LEU A 41 11.81 15.69 -13.13
N GLU A 42 10.96 14.94 -13.84
CA GLU A 42 10.31 15.40 -15.06
C GLU A 42 9.48 16.67 -14.82
N ASP A 43 8.60 16.66 -13.79
CA ASP A 43 7.79 17.84 -13.43
C ASP A 43 8.67 19.03 -13.00
N TYR A 44 9.78 18.76 -12.32
CA TYR A 44 10.71 19.80 -11.83
C TYR A 44 11.38 20.58 -12.95
N VAL A 45 11.82 19.89 -14.01
CA VAL A 45 12.51 20.56 -15.15
C VAL A 45 11.54 20.97 -16.26
N GLY A 46 10.40 20.31 -16.36
CA GLY A 46 9.38 20.48 -17.39
C GLY A 46 9.59 19.56 -18.58
N GLU A 47 8.50 19.33 -19.32
CA GLU A 47 8.42 18.32 -20.39
C GLU A 47 9.46 18.54 -21.50
N ASP A 48 9.66 19.79 -21.94
CA ASP A 48 10.58 20.09 -23.06
C ASP A 48 12.03 19.82 -22.70
N ALA A 49 12.48 20.26 -21.51
CA ALA A 49 13.84 20.01 -21.03
C ALA A 49 14.06 18.49 -20.80
N TRP A 50 13.07 17.82 -20.20
CA TRP A 50 13.10 16.37 -20.00
C TRP A 50 13.24 15.62 -21.31
N ARG A 51 12.40 15.92 -22.28
CA ARG A 51 12.42 15.30 -23.62
C ARG A 51 13.74 15.54 -24.34
N SER A 52 14.27 16.75 -24.24
CA SER A 52 15.58 17.11 -24.83
C SER A 52 16.72 16.30 -24.23
N GLY A 53 16.78 16.23 -22.89
CA GLY A 53 17.80 15.47 -22.16
C GLY A 53 17.73 13.97 -22.46
N VAL A 54 16.51 13.38 -22.48
CA VAL A 54 16.35 11.95 -22.83
C VAL A 54 16.82 11.68 -24.27
N ARG A 55 16.48 12.54 -25.24
CA ARG A 55 16.94 12.40 -26.63
C ARG A 55 18.46 12.44 -26.73
N SER A 56 19.09 13.39 -26.03
CA SER A 56 20.55 13.50 -26.00
C SER A 56 21.20 12.25 -25.43
N TYR A 57 20.69 11.78 -24.28
CA TYR A 57 21.15 10.56 -23.63
C TYR A 57 21.03 9.33 -24.55
N ILE A 58 19.89 9.09 -25.15
CA ILE A 58 19.67 7.93 -26.06
C ILE A 58 20.58 8.03 -27.30
N SER A 59 20.72 9.23 -27.88
CA SER A 59 21.57 9.42 -29.06
C SER A 59 23.03 9.17 -28.74
N LYS A 60 23.51 9.60 -27.57
CA LYS A 60 24.90 9.45 -27.14
C LYS A 60 25.26 8.00 -26.83
N HIS A 61 24.34 7.24 -26.27
CA HIS A 61 24.54 5.86 -25.83
C HIS A 61 23.85 4.84 -26.73
N ALA A 62 23.49 5.22 -27.97
CA ALA A 62 22.83 4.34 -28.92
C ALA A 62 23.66 3.07 -29.15
N TYR A 63 22.99 1.90 -29.02
CA TYR A 63 23.60 0.57 -29.16
C TYR A 63 24.76 0.27 -28.20
N GLY A 64 24.90 1.07 -27.12
CA GLY A 64 25.90 0.90 -26.08
C GLY A 64 25.30 0.67 -24.72
N ASN A 65 26.12 0.67 -23.68
CA ASN A 65 25.71 0.65 -22.28
C ASN A 65 25.86 2.04 -21.67
N ALA A 66 25.11 2.30 -20.62
CA ALA A 66 25.16 3.55 -19.87
C ALA A 66 24.96 3.29 -18.38
N VAL A 67 25.42 4.23 -17.55
CA VAL A 67 25.15 4.27 -16.11
C VAL A 67 24.20 5.42 -15.78
N THR A 68 23.60 5.38 -14.59
CA THR A 68 22.57 6.35 -14.19
C THR A 68 23.04 7.81 -14.27
N ASP A 69 24.28 8.09 -13.89
CA ASP A 69 24.82 9.45 -13.90
C ASP A 69 24.94 10.05 -15.29
N GLU A 70 25.13 9.23 -16.33
CA GLU A 70 25.18 9.70 -17.72
C GLU A 70 23.82 10.25 -18.17
N LEU A 71 22.70 9.72 -17.63
CA LEU A 71 21.38 10.31 -17.81
C LEU A 71 21.26 11.65 -17.07
N TRP A 72 21.70 11.71 -15.81
CA TRP A 72 21.61 12.92 -15.01
C TRP A 72 22.42 14.07 -15.60
N GLN A 73 23.60 13.79 -16.15
CA GLN A 73 24.45 14.78 -16.82
C GLN A 73 23.78 15.37 -18.08
N GLU A 74 23.08 14.56 -18.87
CA GLU A 74 22.36 15.08 -20.04
C GLU A 74 21.13 15.90 -19.62
N MET A 75 20.49 15.55 -18.49
CA MET A 75 19.41 16.34 -17.92
C MET A 75 19.89 17.68 -17.35
N GLU A 76 21.03 17.72 -16.64
CA GLU A 76 21.63 18.97 -16.14
C GLU A 76 21.93 19.94 -17.28
N LYS A 77 22.42 19.45 -18.44
CA LYS A 77 22.65 20.26 -19.64
C LYS A 77 21.34 20.78 -20.25
N ALA A 78 20.28 19.98 -20.21
CA ALA A 78 18.98 20.35 -20.76
C ALA A 78 18.23 21.35 -19.85
N ALA A 79 18.52 21.37 -18.54
CA ALA A 79 17.88 22.23 -17.56
C ALA A 79 18.90 23.02 -16.71
N PRO A 80 19.69 23.91 -17.31
CA PRO A 80 20.77 24.61 -16.62
C PRO A 80 20.27 25.43 -15.44
N GLY A 81 21.01 25.40 -14.33
CA GLY A 81 20.70 26.13 -13.10
C GLY A 81 19.64 25.49 -12.21
N LYS A 82 19.12 24.32 -12.58
CA LYS A 82 18.16 23.57 -11.74
C LYS A 82 18.85 22.66 -10.71
N GLN A 83 20.16 22.50 -10.72
CA GLN A 83 20.88 21.55 -9.86
C GLN A 83 20.33 20.13 -9.99
N PHE A 84 20.00 19.73 -11.22
CA PHE A 84 19.26 18.51 -11.50
C PHE A 84 19.95 17.27 -10.99
N GLU A 85 21.26 17.11 -11.32
CA GLU A 85 22.07 15.95 -10.89
C GLU A 85 22.08 15.82 -9.36
N GLN A 86 22.23 16.94 -8.64
CA GLN A 86 22.25 16.95 -7.18
C GLN A 86 20.88 16.58 -6.59
N VAL A 87 19.78 17.08 -7.16
CA VAL A 87 18.43 16.70 -6.76
C VAL A 87 18.21 15.21 -7.03
N ALA A 88 18.60 14.71 -8.20
CA ALA A 88 18.45 13.29 -8.55
C ALA A 88 19.25 12.39 -7.58
N HIS A 89 20.47 12.75 -7.24
CA HIS A 89 21.32 12.02 -6.28
C HIS A 89 20.72 12.01 -4.87
N ASP A 90 20.17 13.13 -4.41
CA ASP A 90 19.51 13.21 -3.09
C ASP A 90 18.42 12.15 -2.95
N PHE A 91 17.69 11.81 -4.01
CA PHE A 91 16.60 10.85 -3.97
C PHE A 91 17.01 9.43 -4.40
N THR A 92 18.02 9.27 -5.21
CA THR A 92 18.42 7.94 -5.72
C THR A 92 19.53 7.28 -4.93
N LEU A 93 20.44 8.06 -4.33
CA LEU A 93 21.57 7.58 -3.53
C LEU A 93 21.30 7.60 -2.02
N GLN A 94 20.20 8.23 -1.58
CA GLN A 94 19.80 8.26 -0.19
C GLN A 94 18.49 7.48 0.03
N PRO A 95 18.40 6.68 1.14
CA PRO A 95 17.16 6.05 1.56
C PRO A 95 16.23 7.05 2.25
N GLY A 96 14.95 6.72 2.40
CA GLY A 96 14.03 7.47 3.22
C GLY A 96 13.13 8.43 2.45
N VAL A 97 12.24 9.10 3.18
CA VAL A 97 11.17 9.95 2.67
C VAL A 97 11.27 11.34 3.30
N PRO A 98 11.46 12.41 2.52
CA PRO A 98 11.41 13.77 3.07
C PRO A 98 10.05 14.08 3.70
N LEU A 99 10.04 14.90 4.75
CA LEU A 99 8.86 15.48 5.36
C LEU A 99 8.94 17.00 5.20
N ILE A 100 8.00 17.59 4.48
CA ILE A 100 7.88 19.04 4.37
C ILE A 100 6.87 19.52 5.41
N LYS A 101 7.35 20.24 6.42
CA LYS A 101 6.53 20.92 7.43
C LYS A 101 6.17 22.30 6.92
N ALA A 102 4.88 22.59 6.86
CA ALA A 102 4.36 23.87 6.40
C ALA A 102 3.80 24.68 7.57
N SER A 103 4.18 25.95 7.65
CA SER A 103 3.59 26.95 8.55
C SER A 103 3.32 28.24 7.79
N GLN A 104 2.30 28.99 8.21
CA GLN A 104 1.96 30.25 7.56
C GLN A 104 1.56 31.33 8.55
N VAL A 105 1.88 32.55 8.21
CA VAL A 105 1.43 33.76 8.92
C VAL A 105 0.90 34.78 7.91
N CYS A 106 -0.09 35.57 8.32
CA CYS A 106 -0.57 36.69 7.50
C CYS A 106 0.18 37.98 7.89
N VAL A 107 0.82 38.62 6.92
CA VAL A 107 1.52 39.91 7.08
C VAL A 107 1.16 40.80 5.92
N ASP A 108 0.65 42.00 6.21
CA ASP A 108 0.30 43.02 5.21
C ASP A 108 -0.57 42.50 4.05
N GLY A 109 -1.61 41.75 4.37
CA GLY A 109 -2.54 41.19 3.39
C GLY A 109 -1.99 40.07 2.54
N LYS A 110 -0.81 39.54 2.85
CA LYS A 110 -0.15 38.40 2.18
C LYS A 110 0.10 37.25 3.15
N THR A 111 -0.02 36.06 2.67
CA THR A 111 0.42 34.86 3.41
C THR A 111 1.91 34.66 3.20
N GLN A 112 2.68 34.68 4.28
CA GLN A 112 4.06 34.21 4.31
C GLN A 112 4.03 32.71 4.65
N LEU A 113 4.32 31.88 3.66
CA LEU A 113 4.43 30.44 3.82
C LEU A 113 5.90 30.09 4.09
N ALA A 114 6.15 29.40 5.20
CA ALA A 114 7.46 28.83 5.51
C ALA A 114 7.39 27.30 5.39
N LEU A 115 8.37 26.73 4.71
CA LEU A 115 8.56 25.31 4.52
C LEU A 115 9.88 24.89 5.16
N GLU A 116 9.84 23.79 5.92
CA GLU A 116 11.01 23.21 6.56
C GLU A 116 11.09 21.71 6.23
N GLN A 117 12.24 21.27 5.75
CA GLN A 117 12.49 19.88 5.44
C GLN A 117 12.91 19.10 6.69
N GLY A 118 12.25 17.99 6.93
CA GLY A 118 12.60 16.93 7.88
C GLY A 118 12.61 15.58 7.18
N GLU A 119 12.49 14.50 7.95
CA GLU A 119 12.36 13.15 7.45
C GLU A 119 11.12 12.47 8.06
N PHE A 120 10.35 11.79 7.24
CA PHE A 120 9.25 10.95 7.70
C PHE A 120 9.75 9.53 7.95
N THR A 121 9.64 9.06 9.20
CA THR A 121 10.02 7.70 9.61
C THR A 121 8.87 7.04 10.36
N VAL A 122 8.75 5.71 10.23
CA VAL A 122 7.72 4.92 10.92
C VAL A 122 8.25 4.36 12.25
N ASP A 123 9.48 3.93 12.28
CA ASP A 123 10.10 3.18 13.39
C ASP A 123 11.32 3.87 14.00
N ARG A 124 11.73 5.04 13.50
CA ARG A 124 12.90 5.81 13.95
C ARG A 124 12.57 7.28 14.24
N PRO A 125 11.70 7.59 15.21
CA PRO A 125 11.27 8.97 15.47
C PRO A 125 12.42 9.91 15.87
N ASP A 126 13.48 9.37 16.51
CA ASP A 126 14.62 10.15 17.02
C ASP A 126 15.82 10.21 16.06
N LYS A 127 15.66 9.68 14.83
CA LYS A 127 16.72 9.73 13.83
C LYS A 127 17.00 11.18 13.41
N THR A 128 18.27 11.57 13.34
CA THR A 128 18.67 12.82 12.68
C THR A 128 18.25 12.77 11.20
N PRO A 129 17.43 13.72 10.72
CA PRO A 129 16.95 13.71 9.34
C PRO A 129 18.09 13.79 8.32
N LEU A 130 17.97 13.01 7.25
CA LEU A 130 18.78 13.23 6.07
C LEU A 130 18.35 14.54 5.38
N ARG A 131 19.21 15.08 4.53
CA ARG A 131 18.94 16.31 3.80
C ARG A 131 18.71 16.03 2.33
N TRP A 132 17.63 16.57 1.80
CA TRP A 132 17.26 16.53 0.40
C TRP A 132 17.00 17.93 -0.12
N ARG A 133 17.29 18.18 -1.38
CA ARG A 133 16.74 19.31 -2.14
C ARG A 133 15.40 18.87 -2.70
N VAL A 134 14.31 19.35 -2.13
CA VAL A 134 12.96 18.87 -2.45
C VAL A 134 12.26 19.86 -3.38
N PRO A 135 11.96 19.48 -4.65
CA PRO A 135 11.09 20.28 -5.51
C PRO A 135 9.67 20.28 -4.95
N VAL A 136 9.13 21.46 -4.71
CA VAL A 136 7.79 21.64 -4.12
C VAL A 136 6.96 22.57 -4.99
N THR A 137 5.75 22.13 -5.35
CA THR A 137 4.72 22.96 -5.97
C THR A 137 3.67 23.31 -4.93
N VAL A 138 3.45 24.61 -4.74
CA VAL A 138 2.44 25.17 -3.82
C VAL A 138 1.34 25.79 -4.66
N ARG A 139 0.08 25.41 -4.41
CA ARG A 139 -1.10 26.09 -4.98
C ARG A 139 -1.76 26.93 -3.91
N ALA A 140 -1.89 28.21 -4.17
CA ALA A 140 -2.60 29.15 -3.31
C ALA A 140 -4.12 29.05 -3.49
N GLY A 141 -4.88 29.65 -2.57
CA GLY A 141 -6.34 29.62 -2.59
C GLY A 141 -7.00 30.33 -3.79
N ASP A 142 -6.28 31.23 -4.47
CA ASP A 142 -6.69 31.85 -5.73
C ASP A 142 -6.40 30.99 -6.98
N GLY A 143 -5.78 29.83 -6.78
CA GLY A 143 -5.41 28.90 -7.85
C GLY A 143 -4.02 29.14 -8.44
N SER A 144 -3.31 30.20 -8.05
CA SER A 144 -1.94 30.46 -8.50
C SER A 144 -0.98 29.41 -7.95
N GLU A 145 0.03 29.03 -8.75
CA GLU A 145 1.05 28.05 -8.38
C GLU A 145 2.42 28.70 -8.28
N VAL A 146 3.14 28.31 -7.23
CA VAL A 146 4.55 28.67 -7.04
C VAL A 146 5.37 27.39 -6.94
N ARG A 147 6.47 27.33 -7.69
CA ARG A 147 7.43 26.23 -7.65
C ARG A 147 8.71 26.69 -6.99
N LEU A 148 9.20 25.92 -6.02
CA LEU A 148 10.41 26.23 -5.28
C LEU A 148 11.19 24.97 -4.95
N LEU A 149 12.50 25.14 -4.71
CA LEU A 149 13.37 24.08 -4.21
C LEU A 149 13.58 24.30 -2.71
N VAL A 150 13.14 23.34 -1.89
CA VAL A 150 13.36 23.38 -0.44
C VAL A 150 14.67 22.65 -0.13
N ASP A 151 15.71 23.44 0.21
CA ASP A 151 17.00 22.96 0.69
C ASP A 151 17.13 23.30 2.19
N GLY A 152 16.63 22.41 3.03
CA GLY A 152 16.46 22.61 4.46
C GLY A 152 15.27 23.51 4.78
N LYS A 153 15.28 24.78 4.36
CA LYS A 153 14.20 25.75 4.56
C LYS A 153 13.97 26.59 3.30
N ALA A 154 12.71 26.95 3.10
CA ALA A 154 12.32 27.90 2.06
C ALA A 154 11.12 28.71 2.53
N SER A 155 10.94 29.90 1.96
CA SER A 155 9.76 30.73 2.22
C SER A 155 9.26 31.38 0.94
N VAL A 156 7.96 31.60 0.87
CA VAL A 156 7.33 32.29 -0.26
C VAL A 156 6.17 33.14 0.25
N SER A 157 6.00 34.33 -0.36
CA SER A 157 4.88 35.23 -0.10
C SER A 157 3.85 35.06 -1.22
N VAL A 158 2.61 34.75 -0.84
CA VAL A 158 1.48 34.62 -1.78
C VAL A 158 0.38 35.59 -1.43
N PRO A 159 -0.40 36.13 -2.41
CA PRO A 159 -1.49 37.06 -2.15
C PRO A 159 -2.58 36.45 -1.27
N GLY A 160 -3.23 37.32 -0.46
CA GLY A 160 -4.34 36.92 0.42
C GLY A 160 -3.89 36.31 1.74
N CYS A 161 -4.79 36.34 2.73
CA CYS A 161 -4.58 35.79 4.06
C CYS A 161 -5.63 34.72 4.34
N ASN A 162 -5.27 33.70 5.16
CA ASN A 162 -6.15 32.62 5.60
C ASN A 162 -6.72 31.74 4.47
N ALA A 163 -6.20 31.87 3.25
CA ALA A 163 -6.54 30.98 2.16
C ALA A 163 -5.92 29.58 2.35
N PRO A 164 -6.60 28.51 1.94
CA PRO A 164 -6.00 27.19 1.97
C PRO A 164 -4.80 27.15 1.03
N MET A 165 -3.67 26.62 1.52
CA MET A 165 -2.48 26.38 0.74
C MET A 165 -2.33 24.87 0.54
N LEU A 166 -2.22 24.45 -0.70
CA LEU A 166 -1.97 23.05 -1.03
C LEU A 166 -0.50 22.86 -1.38
N ILE A 167 0.21 22.14 -0.55
CA ILE A 167 1.60 21.74 -0.77
C ILE A 167 1.60 20.42 -1.56
N ASN A 168 2.55 20.25 -2.47
CA ASN A 168 2.61 19.14 -3.42
C ASN A 168 1.40 19.11 -4.37
N ALA A 169 0.97 20.27 -4.86
CA ALA A 169 -0.13 20.37 -5.81
C ALA A 169 0.14 19.47 -7.04
N GLY A 170 -0.86 18.67 -7.44
CA GLY A 170 -0.72 17.66 -8.49
C GLY A 170 0.00 16.38 -8.06
N GLN A 171 0.47 16.28 -6.81
CA GLN A 171 1.05 15.07 -6.19
C GLN A 171 2.26 14.49 -6.96
N LYS A 172 3.09 15.36 -7.53
CA LYS A 172 4.29 14.97 -8.28
C LYS A 172 5.51 14.73 -7.39
N GLY A 173 5.61 15.42 -6.24
CA GLY A 173 6.76 15.33 -5.35
C GLY A 173 6.79 14.03 -4.55
N TYR A 174 8.00 13.47 -4.36
CA TYR A 174 8.22 12.31 -3.50
C TYR A 174 8.55 12.75 -2.07
N PHE A 175 7.56 13.18 -1.31
CA PHE A 175 7.66 13.60 0.09
C PHE A 175 6.30 13.55 0.77
N ARG A 176 6.28 13.61 2.12
CA ARG A 176 5.07 13.82 2.92
C ARG A 176 4.93 15.27 3.31
N THR A 177 3.69 15.75 3.42
CA THR A 177 3.40 17.11 3.87
C THR A 177 2.75 17.10 5.24
N GLN A 178 3.34 17.82 6.19
CA GLN A 178 2.75 18.10 7.50
C GLN A 178 2.33 19.55 7.59
N TYR A 179 1.03 19.78 7.66
CA TYR A 179 0.46 21.09 7.91
C TYR A 179 0.37 21.38 9.41
N SER A 180 0.43 22.67 9.81
CA SER A 180 0.00 23.04 11.15
C SER A 180 -1.49 22.69 11.35
N PRO A 181 -1.97 22.46 12.60
CA PRO A 181 -3.38 22.11 12.84
C PRO A 181 -4.37 23.14 12.26
N ALA A 182 -4.04 24.44 12.31
CA ALA A 182 -4.87 25.49 11.76
C ALA A 182 -4.95 25.43 10.22
N GLN A 183 -3.81 25.21 9.56
CA GLN A 183 -3.78 25.04 8.10
C GLN A 183 -4.51 23.79 7.65
N PHE A 184 -4.31 22.66 8.34
CA PHE A 184 -5.00 21.40 8.03
C PHE A 184 -6.51 21.57 8.17
N LYS A 185 -6.99 22.24 9.22
CA LYS A 185 -8.41 22.55 9.40
C LYS A 185 -8.98 23.37 8.24
N THR A 186 -8.26 24.40 7.78
CA THR A 186 -8.66 25.23 6.63
C THR A 186 -8.69 24.42 5.34
N LEU A 187 -7.65 23.58 5.09
CA LEU A 187 -7.56 22.71 3.93
C LEU A 187 -8.68 21.66 3.92
N SER A 188 -8.95 21.03 5.07
CA SER A 188 -10.02 20.04 5.25
C SER A 188 -11.41 20.62 4.98
N ALA A 189 -11.67 21.86 5.35
CA ALA A 189 -12.94 22.54 5.06
C ALA A 189 -13.18 22.73 3.54
N GLY A 190 -12.11 22.82 2.75
CA GLY A 190 -12.14 22.91 1.29
C GLY A 190 -11.92 21.58 0.56
N PHE A 191 -11.74 20.48 1.28
CA PHE A 191 -11.27 19.19 0.76
C PHE A 191 -12.04 18.70 -0.48
N SER A 192 -13.37 18.72 -0.45
CA SER A 192 -14.20 18.24 -1.55
C SER A 192 -14.11 19.06 -2.85
N LYS A 193 -13.51 20.26 -2.79
CA LYS A 193 -13.30 21.15 -3.93
C LYS A 193 -11.94 20.96 -4.59
N LEU A 194 -11.03 20.23 -3.95
CA LEU A 194 -9.71 19.94 -4.50
C LEU A 194 -9.83 18.99 -5.71
N PRO A 195 -8.90 19.05 -6.67
CA PRO A 195 -8.74 18.00 -7.68
C PRO A 195 -8.61 16.61 -7.03
N VAL A 196 -9.09 15.57 -7.69
CA VAL A 196 -9.13 14.20 -7.14
C VAL A 196 -7.75 13.72 -6.69
N VAL A 197 -6.71 13.97 -7.48
CA VAL A 197 -5.33 13.57 -7.15
C VAL A 197 -4.85 14.27 -5.87
N ASP A 198 -5.22 15.52 -5.67
CA ASP A 198 -4.85 16.29 -4.49
C ASP A 198 -5.64 15.83 -3.25
N GLN A 199 -6.92 15.50 -3.42
CA GLN A 199 -7.71 14.87 -2.34
C GLN A 199 -7.05 13.55 -1.89
N MET A 200 -6.62 12.73 -2.84
CA MET A 200 -5.91 11.47 -2.54
C MET A 200 -4.61 11.73 -1.78
N GLY A 201 -3.81 12.71 -2.22
CA GLY A 201 -2.56 13.06 -1.56
C GLY A 201 -2.76 13.53 -0.10
N VAL A 202 -3.73 14.42 0.13
CA VAL A 202 -4.07 14.91 1.48
C VAL A 202 -4.54 13.76 2.38
N MET A 203 -5.37 12.86 1.88
CA MET A 203 -5.80 11.68 2.66
C MET A 203 -4.63 10.73 2.95
N MET A 204 -3.75 10.51 1.99
CA MET A 204 -2.58 9.63 2.16
C MET A 204 -1.59 10.21 3.18
N ASP A 205 -1.33 11.51 3.12
CA ASP A 205 -0.45 12.19 4.07
C ASP A 205 -1.05 12.18 5.47
N ALA A 206 -2.32 12.58 5.62
CA ALA A 206 -3.01 12.54 6.90
C ALA A 206 -3.00 11.12 7.52
N SER A 207 -3.26 10.08 6.72
CA SER A 207 -3.23 8.69 7.19
C SER A 207 -1.82 8.24 7.62
N ALA A 208 -0.79 8.61 6.85
CA ALA A 208 0.60 8.26 7.17
C ALA A 208 1.10 8.98 8.43
N LEU A 209 0.79 10.27 8.57
CA LEU A 209 1.17 11.09 9.72
C LEU A 209 0.43 10.66 11.01
N ALA A 210 -0.86 10.36 10.90
CA ALA A 210 -1.66 9.85 12.02
C ALA A 210 -1.12 8.49 12.50
N ALA A 211 -0.76 7.61 11.56
CA ALA A 211 -0.21 6.29 11.89
C ALA A 211 1.02 6.36 12.80
N VAL A 212 1.84 7.40 12.70
CA VAL A 212 3.05 7.61 13.50
C VAL A 212 2.89 8.66 14.60
N GLY A 213 1.68 9.17 14.83
CA GLY A 213 1.37 10.12 15.89
C GLY A 213 1.75 11.58 15.60
N LEU A 214 2.08 11.93 14.36
CA LEU A 214 2.36 13.30 13.92
C LEU A 214 1.09 14.12 13.62
N GLN A 215 -0.06 13.44 13.51
CA GLN A 215 -1.41 14.00 13.41
C GLN A 215 -2.40 13.14 14.21
N PRO A 216 -3.56 13.69 14.63
CA PRO A 216 -4.62 12.88 15.25
C PRO A 216 -5.22 11.85 14.28
N GLU A 217 -5.62 10.69 14.78
CA GLU A 217 -6.36 9.68 13.99
C GLU A 217 -7.73 10.18 13.49
N SER A 218 -8.30 11.20 14.13
CA SER A 218 -9.53 11.85 13.66
C SER A 218 -9.37 12.49 12.28
N ASP A 219 -8.19 13.02 11.95
CA ASP A 219 -7.98 13.76 10.71
C ASP A 219 -8.24 12.93 9.44
N PRO A 220 -7.58 11.79 9.20
CA PRO A 220 -7.88 10.95 8.04
C PRO A 220 -9.29 10.34 8.09
N LEU A 221 -9.82 10.06 9.28
CA LEU A 221 -11.16 9.53 9.44
C LEU A 221 -12.23 10.57 9.07
N ASP A 222 -12.05 11.82 9.49
CA ASP A 222 -12.98 12.90 9.16
C ASP A 222 -12.93 13.26 7.66
N LEU A 223 -11.75 13.22 7.02
CA LEU A 223 -11.65 13.32 5.57
C LEU A 223 -12.41 12.20 4.86
N ALA A 224 -12.27 10.95 5.31
CA ALA A 224 -13.00 9.81 4.75
C ALA A 224 -14.53 9.97 4.89
N MET A 225 -15.00 10.60 5.99
CA MET A 225 -16.43 10.88 6.16
C MET A 225 -16.95 11.97 5.24
N GLN A 226 -16.10 12.92 4.84
CA GLN A 226 -16.45 14.01 3.93
C GLN A 226 -16.54 13.59 2.46
N VAL A 227 -16.02 12.41 2.07
CA VAL A 227 -16.10 11.91 0.69
C VAL A 227 -17.56 11.74 0.28
N PRO A 228 -18.07 12.56 -0.69
CA PRO A 228 -19.48 12.52 -1.09
C PRO A 228 -19.78 11.33 -2.00
N MET A 229 -21.05 10.98 -2.11
CA MET A 229 -21.51 9.87 -2.96
C MET A 229 -21.12 10.05 -4.44
N SER A 230 -21.03 11.28 -4.92
CA SER A 230 -20.60 11.64 -6.28
C SER A 230 -19.08 11.63 -6.49
N ALA A 231 -18.29 11.41 -5.44
CA ALA A 231 -16.83 11.42 -5.55
C ALA A 231 -16.30 10.33 -6.50
N ALA A 232 -15.12 10.60 -7.03
CA ALA A 232 -14.41 9.69 -7.93
C ALA A 232 -14.19 8.30 -7.29
N PRO A 233 -14.20 7.24 -8.08
CA PRO A 233 -14.02 5.86 -7.59
C PRO A 233 -12.77 5.67 -6.75
N GLU A 234 -11.68 6.33 -7.08
CA GLU A 234 -10.38 6.25 -6.41
C GLU A 234 -10.48 6.68 -4.94
N LEU A 235 -11.21 7.75 -4.66
CA LEU A 235 -11.43 8.22 -3.27
C LEU A 235 -12.25 7.21 -2.46
N TRP A 236 -13.25 6.59 -3.08
CA TRP A 236 -14.03 5.54 -2.42
C TRP A 236 -13.21 4.27 -2.17
N GLN A 237 -12.25 3.95 -3.04
CA GLN A 237 -11.28 2.87 -2.78
C GLN A 237 -10.42 3.19 -1.55
N MET A 238 -9.98 4.45 -1.38
CA MET A 238 -9.24 4.88 -0.19
C MET A 238 -10.08 4.79 1.08
N VAL A 239 -11.34 5.24 1.03
CA VAL A 239 -12.29 5.10 2.16
C VAL A 239 -12.46 3.63 2.54
N ALA A 240 -12.70 2.76 1.56
CA ALA A 240 -12.83 1.32 1.80
C ALA A 240 -11.55 0.71 2.38
N GLY A 241 -10.39 1.07 1.84
CA GLY A 241 -9.07 0.65 2.35
C GLY A 241 -8.83 1.08 3.80
N SER A 242 -9.16 2.32 4.15
CA SER A 242 -9.06 2.83 5.53
C SER A 242 -9.96 2.02 6.49
N MET A 243 -11.22 1.75 6.09
CA MET A 243 -12.13 0.93 6.90
C MET A 243 -11.59 -0.51 7.08
N GLY A 244 -11.05 -1.10 6.02
CA GLY A 244 -10.44 -2.43 6.09
C GLY A 244 -9.21 -2.47 7.01
N GLY A 245 -8.38 -1.44 6.98
CA GLY A 245 -7.22 -1.30 7.86
C GLY A 245 -7.60 -1.22 9.34
N ILE A 246 -8.66 -0.49 9.67
CA ILE A 246 -9.18 -0.41 11.04
C ILE A 246 -9.80 -1.75 11.45
N ASP A 247 -10.58 -2.41 10.59
CA ASP A 247 -11.13 -3.74 10.88
C ASP A 247 -10.02 -4.76 11.20
N ASP A 248 -8.91 -4.69 10.45
CA ASP A 248 -7.75 -5.55 10.69
C ASP A 248 -7.07 -5.27 12.03
N MET A 249 -6.94 -4.00 12.43
CA MET A 249 -6.42 -3.63 13.74
C MET A 249 -7.32 -4.08 14.89
N LEU A 250 -8.62 -4.24 14.66
CA LEU A 250 -9.60 -4.67 15.66
C LEU A 250 -9.67 -6.20 15.83
N LYS A 251 -9.02 -6.98 14.98
CA LYS A 251 -8.98 -8.45 15.12
C LYS A 251 -8.47 -8.87 16.51
N GLY A 252 -9.16 -9.86 17.10
CA GLY A 252 -8.92 -10.29 18.48
C GLY A 252 -9.69 -9.51 19.55
N ASN A 253 -10.56 -8.57 19.14
CA ASN A 253 -11.56 -7.93 20.01
C ASN A 253 -12.92 -7.92 19.31
N ASP A 254 -13.61 -9.05 19.38
CA ASP A 254 -14.82 -9.32 18.60
C ASP A 254 -15.93 -8.29 18.81
N LYS A 255 -16.13 -7.83 20.05
CA LYS A 255 -17.18 -6.84 20.38
C LYS A 255 -16.90 -5.49 19.68
N ARG A 256 -15.67 -5.00 19.75
CA ARG A 256 -15.28 -3.74 19.11
C ARG A 256 -15.30 -3.87 17.59
N GLN A 257 -14.80 -4.99 17.08
CA GLN A 257 -14.79 -5.26 15.65
C GLN A 257 -16.22 -5.32 15.09
N ALA A 258 -17.17 -5.95 15.79
CA ALA A 258 -18.57 -5.99 15.38
C ALA A 258 -19.22 -4.60 15.35
N ALA A 259 -18.97 -3.75 16.36
CA ALA A 259 -19.46 -2.37 16.39
C ALA A 259 -18.90 -1.54 15.22
N PHE A 260 -17.59 -1.63 15.00
CA PHE A 260 -16.93 -0.95 13.89
C PHE A 260 -17.43 -1.44 12.51
N ARG A 261 -17.60 -2.75 12.33
CA ARG A 261 -18.13 -3.33 11.08
C ARG A 261 -19.51 -2.80 10.75
N LYS A 262 -20.39 -2.66 11.75
CA LYS A 262 -21.72 -2.05 11.55
C LYS A 262 -21.59 -0.64 10.99
N PHE A 263 -20.68 0.17 11.53
CA PHE A 263 -20.40 1.51 11.05
C PHE A 263 -19.80 1.52 9.62
N ALA A 264 -18.80 0.69 9.36
CA ALA A 264 -18.14 0.61 8.05
C ALA A 264 -19.11 0.16 6.96
N LEU A 265 -19.97 -0.83 7.26
CA LEU A 265 -21.04 -1.28 6.37
C LEU A 265 -22.02 -0.15 6.06
N ALA A 266 -22.47 0.61 7.08
CA ALA A 266 -23.37 1.74 6.88
C ALA A 266 -22.76 2.84 5.98
N LYS A 267 -21.44 3.03 6.01
CA LYS A 267 -20.73 4.00 5.13
C LYS A 267 -20.56 3.47 3.71
N LEU A 268 -20.23 2.18 3.53
CA LEU A 268 -19.82 1.64 2.24
C LEU A 268 -20.98 1.07 1.40
N SER A 269 -21.99 0.48 2.05
CA SER A 269 -23.11 -0.19 1.34
C SER A 269 -23.87 0.74 0.39
N PRO A 270 -24.19 2.00 0.73
CA PRO A 270 -24.88 2.90 -0.20
C PRO A 270 -24.10 3.13 -1.51
N LYS A 271 -22.76 3.23 -1.43
CA LYS A 271 -21.94 3.38 -2.64
C LYS A 271 -21.93 2.12 -3.48
N PHE A 272 -21.92 0.96 -2.85
CA PHE A 272 -22.06 -0.32 -3.56
C PHE A 272 -23.45 -0.49 -4.19
N GLU A 273 -24.52 -0.14 -3.49
CA GLU A 273 -25.88 -0.18 -4.02
C GLU A 273 -26.04 0.72 -5.26
N GLN A 274 -25.39 1.90 -5.28
CA GLN A 274 -25.34 2.78 -6.45
C GLN A 274 -24.68 2.11 -7.65
N LEU A 275 -23.58 1.37 -7.44
CA LEU A 275 -22.84 0.66 -8.49
C LEU A 275 -23.53 -0.63 -8.92
N GLY A 276 -24.10 -1.37 -7.97
CA GLY A 276 -24.71 -2.69 -8.15
C GLY A 276 -23.67 -3.78 -8.47
N TRP A 277 -24.17 -4.99 -8.69
CA TRP A 277 -23.32 -6.17 -8.97
C TRP A 277 -22.79 -6.24 -10.39
N ASN A 278 -23.56 -5.77 -11.35
CA ASN A 278 -23.25 -5.98 -12.76
C ASN A 278 -22.65 -4.72 -13.39
N THR A 279 -21.65 -4.92 -14.22
CA THR A 279 -21.06 -3.85 -15.05
C THR A 279 -22.08 -3.28 -16.00
N ARG A 280 -22.08 -1.98 -16.19
CA ARG A 280 -22.97 -1.26 -17.12
C ARG A 280 -22.22 -0.86 -18.39
N ALA A 281 -22.94 -0.77 -19.50
CA ALA A 281 -22.36 -0.25 -20.75
C ALA A 281 -21.80 1.18 -20.55
N GLY A 282 -20.61 1.45 -21.07
CA GLY A 282 -19.95 2.77 -20.93
C GLY A 282 -19.34 3.06 -19.56
N GLU A 283 -19.35 2.12 -18.62
CA GLU A 283 -18.79 2.31 -17.32
C GLU A 283 -17.25 2.38 -17.34
N SER A 284 -16.66 3.33 -16.58
CA SER A 284 -15.21 3.49 -16.51
C SER A 284 -14.51 2.29 -15.86
N SER A 285 -13.25 2.06 -16.20
CA SER A 285 -12.42 1.02 -15.57
C SER A 285 -12.30 1.22 -14.05
N SER A 286 -12.16 2.45 -13.59
CA SER A 286 -12.10 2.79 -12.15
C SER A 286 -13.40 2.41 -11.42
N SER A 287 -14.57 2.62 -12.03
CA SER A 287 -15.87 2.21 -11.45
C SER A 287 -15.99 0.69 -11.36
N LYS A 288 -15.54 -0.05 -12.38
CA LYS A 288 -15.49 -1.53 -12.35
C LYS A 288 -14.58 -2.04 -11.24
N GLN A 289 -13.40 -1.41 -11.09
CA GLN A 289 -12.46 -1.74 -10.00
C GLN A 289 -13.05 -1.42 -8.62
N LEU A 290 -13.71 -0.27 -8.47
CA LEU A 290 -14.37 0.08 -7.21
C LEU A 290 -15.46 -0.94 -6.85
N ARG A 291 -16.29 -1.37 -7.82
CA ARG A 291 -17.31 -2.42 -7.59
C ARG A 291 -16.69 -3.69 -7.02
N THR A 292 -15.65 -4.20 -7.66
CA THR A 292 -14.94 -5.41 -7.22
C THR A 292 -14.31 -5.24 -5.84
N SER A 293 -13.72 -4.08 -5.58
CA SER A 293 -13.14 -3.74 -4.27
C SER A 293 -14.19 -3.66 -3.19
N LEU A 294 -15.35 -3.04 -3.47
CA LEU A 294 -16.45 -2.94 -2.49
C LEU A 294 -17.10 -4.30 -2.22
N ILE A 295 -17.29 -5.15 -3.22
CA ILE A 295 -17.76 -6.54 -3.01
C ILE A 295 -16.81 -7.28 -2.07
N GLY A 296 -15.51 -7.21 -2.34
CA GLY A 296 -14.49 -7.84 -1.48
C GLY A 296 -14.48 -7.28 -0.06
N MET A 297 -14.57 -5.96 0.07
CA MET A 297 -14.58 -5.27 1.37
C MET A 297 -15.84 -5.58 2.18
N LEU A 298 -17.02 -5.41 1.61
CA LEU A 298 -18.29 -5.67 2.29
C LEU A 298 -18.39 -7.14 2.72
N GLY A 299 -18.03 -8.07 1.83
CA GLY A 299 -17.98 -9.49 2.19
C GLY A 299 -16.91 -9.81 3.26
N GLY A 300 -15.78 -9.12 3.23
CA GLY A 300 -14.72 -9.20 4.25
C GLY A 300 -15.18 -8.70 5.62
N LEU A 301 -15.98 -7.61 5.65
CA LEU A 301 -16.62 -7.05 6.84
C LEU A 301 -17.83 -7.88 7.32
N GLY A 302 -18.25 -8.90 6.56
CA GLY A 302 -19.31 -9.82 6.95
C GLY A 302 -20.73 -9.39 6.54
N ASP A 303 -20.86 -8.56 5.48
CA ASP A 303 -22.18 -8.21 4.93
C ASP A 303 -22.94 -9.46 4.48
N ALA A 304 -24.05 -9.77 5.16
CA ALA A 304 -24.80 -10.99 4.92
C ALA A 304 -25.42 -11.06 3.51
N LYS A 305 -25.84 -9.91 2.96
CA LYS A 305 -26.43 -9.83 1.60
C LYS A 305 -25.37 -10.10 0.55
N VAL A 306 -24.19 -9.49 0.70
CA VAL A 306 -23.08 -9.71 -0.23
C VAL A 306 -22.59 -11.16 -0.19
N LEU A 307 -22.46 -11.75 1.00
CA LEU A 307 -22.06 -13.15 1.16
C LEU A 307 -23.10 -14.12 0.60
N ALA A 308 -24.39 -13.86 0.81
CA ALA A 308 -25.48 -14.67 0.25
C ALA A 308 -25.48 -14.63 -1.29
N GLU A 309 -25.36 -13.44 -1.87
CA GLU A 309 -25.31 -13.27 -3.32
C GLU A 309 -24.05 -13.90 -3.94
N ALA A 310 -22.88 -13.81 -3.27
CA ALA A 310 -21.66 -14.49 -3.70
C ALA A 310 -21.85 -16.02 -3.77
N ARG A 311 -22.49 -16.62 -2.74
CA ARG A 311 -22.81 -18.06 -2.73
C ARG A 311 -23.82 -18.42 -3.82
N ARG A 312 -24.86 -17.60 -4.02
CA ARG A 312 -25.86 -17.83 -5.06
C ARG A 312 -25.21 -17.83 -6.44
N ARG A 313 -24.35 -16.86 -6.73
CA ARG A 313 -23.62 -16.77 -8.01
C ARG A 313 -22.67 -17.97 -8.22
N PHE A 314 -21.97 -18.36 -7.18
CA PHE A 314 -21.10 -19.54 -7.22
C PHE A 314 -21.90 -20.83 -7.52
N ALA A 315 -23.07 -21.00 -6.90
CA ALA A 315 -23.91 -22.16 -7.16
C ALA A 315 -24.47 -22.15 -8.60
N ALA A 316 -24.95 -20.98 -9.05
CA ALA A 316 -25.53 -20.82 -10.38
C ALA A 316 -24.50 -21.00 -11.51
N ALA A 317 -23.23 -20.67 -11.27
CA ALA A 317 -22.15 -20.79 -12.27
C ALA A 317 -21.91 -22.21 -12.77
N ALA A 318 -22.42 -23.21 -12.09
CA ALA A 318 -22.39 -24.63 -12.55
C ALA A 318 -23.22 -24.86 -13.82
N THR A 319 -24.28 -24.10 -14.03
CA THR A 319 -25.21 -24.24 -15.17
C THR A 319 -25.30 -22.97 -16.03
N ASP A 320 -24.92 -21.82 -15.46
CA ASP A 320 -24.93 -20.52 -16.15
C ASP A 320 -23.59 -19.79 -15.96
N PRO A 321 -22.69 -19.84 -16.95
CA PRO A 321 -21.40 -19.13 -16.90
C PRO A 321 -21.52 -17.62 -16.72
N GLN A 322 -22.66 -17.00 -17.08
CA GLN A 322 -22.91 -15.58 -16.90
C GLN A 322 -23.18 -15.18 -15.46
N ALA A 323 -23.48 -16.16 -14.59
CA ALA A 323 -23.64 -15.90 -13.15
C ALA A 323 -22.34 -15.39 -12.50
N LEU A 324 -21.17 -15.78 -13.06
CA LEU A 324 -19.84 -15.35 -12.62
C LEU A 324 -19.02 -14.77 -13.80
N PRO A 325 -19.34 -13.56 -14.24
CA PRO A 325 -18.59 -12.92 -15.31
C PRO A 325 -17.12 -12.72 -14.91
N PRO A 326 -16.18 -12.67 -15.88
CA PRO A 326 -14.73 -12.67 -15.64
C PRO A 326 -14.26 -11.59 -14.64
N ASP A 327 -14.82 -10.40 -14.69
CA ASP A 327 -14.48 -9.28 -13.81
C ASP A 327 -14.85 -9.49 -12.34
N LEU A 328 -15.88 -10.28 -12.03
CA LEU A 328 -16.30 -10.61 -10.68
C LEU A 328 -15.77 -11.95 -10.16
N ARG A 329 -15.38 -12.84 -11.06
CA ARG A 329 -15.07 -14.25 -10.74
C ARG A 329 -14.07 -14.37 -9.58
N ARG A 330 -12.93 -13.68 -9.68
CA ARG A 330 -11.87 -13.77 -8.67
C ARG A 330 -12.34 -13.31 -7.29
N THR A 331 -13.08 -12.21 -7.23
CA THR A 331 -13.56 -11.63 -5.96
C THR A 331 -14.64 -12.51 -5.33
N VAL A 332 -15.62 -12.93 -6.13
CA VAL A 332 -16.72 -13.78 -5.64
C VAL A 332 -16.20 -15.13 -5.16
N LEU A 333 -15.36 -15.80 -5.95
CA LEU A 333 -14.74 -17.07 -5.54
C LEU A 333 -13.86 -16.91 -4.31
N GLY A 334 -13.13 -15.79 -4.18
CA GLY A 334 -12.34 -15.48 -2.99
C GLY A 334 -13.21 -15.34 -1.73
N LEU A 335 -14.38 -14.69 -1.82
CA LEU A 335 -15.32 -14.60 -0.70
C LEU A 335 -15.93 -15.95 -0.34
N VAL A 336 -16.30 -16.75 -1.34
CA VAL A 336 -16.85 -18.10 -1.14
C VAL A 336 -15.81 -18.99 -0.46
N ALA A 337 -14.59 -19.03 -0.97
CA ALA A 337 -13.52 -19.86 -0.44
C ALA A 337 -13.14 -19.47 1.00
N ARG A 338 -13.04 -18.17 1.27
CA ARG A 338 -12.70 -17.65 2.61
C ARG A 338 -13.74 -18.02 3.67
N ASN A 339 -15.02 -18.11 3.28
CA ASN A 339 -16.15 -18.42 4.16
C ASN A 339 -16.73 -19.82 3.85
N ALA A 340 -15.94 -20.72 3.26
CA ALA A 340 -16.36 -22.06 2.92
C ALA A 340 -16.59 -22.92 4.16
N ASP A 341 -17.64 -23.72 4.12
CA ASP A 341 -17.77 -24.94 4.90
C ASP A 341 -17.08 -26.12 4.18
N ALA A 342 -17.04 -27.28 4.80
CA ALA A 342 -16.39 -28.46 4.23
C ALA A 342 -16.96 -28.83 2.85
N ALA A 343 -18.28 -28.79 2.67
CA ALA A 343 -18.94 -29.13 1.41
C ALA A 343 -18.56 -28.14 0.28
N THR A 344 -18.52 -26.85 0.59
CA THR A 344 -18.08 -25.81 -0.37
C THR A 344 -16.61 -25.95 -0.72
N TRP A 345 -15.77 -26.26 0.27
CA TRP A 345 -14.34 -26.50 0.05
C TRP A 345 -14.12 -27.73 -0.85
N ASP A 346 -14.83 -28.86 -0.58
CA ASP A 346 -14.79 -30.07 -1.40
C ASP A 346 -15.24 -29.83 -2.84
N LYS A 347 -16.24 -28.96 -3.04
CA LYS A 347 -16.68 -28.54 -4.38
C LYS A 347 -15.61 -27.76 -5.11
N LEU A 348 -14.95 -26.80 -4.44
CA LEU A 348 -13.83 -26.05 -5.01
C LEU A 348 -12.64 -26.96 -5.35
N HIS A 349 -12.37 -27.96 -4.50
CA HIS A 349 -11.34 -28.96 -4.74
C HIS A 349 -11.67 -29.82 -5.97
N ALA A 350 -12.90 -30.31 -6.09
CA ALA A 350 -13.33 -31.06 -7.28
C ALA A 350 -13.21 -30.22 -8.56
N MET A 351 -13.51 -28.92 -8.49
CA MET A 351 -13.30 -27.98 -9.62
C MET A 351 -11.81 -27.86 -9.97
N ALA A 352 -10.91 -27.75 -8.99
CA ALA A 352 -9.47 -27.73 -9.23
C ALA A 352 -8.99 -28.98 -9.97
N LYS A 353 -9.47 -30.16 -9.54
CA LYS A 353 -9.09 -31.45 -10.15
C LYS A 353 -9.58 -31.64 -11.58
N THR A 354 -10.73 -31.09 -11.93
CA THR A 354 -11.37 -31.30 -13.24
C THR A 354 -11.10 -30.17 -14.23
N GLU A 355 -10.56 -29.03 -13.77
CA GLU A 355 -10.29 -27.87 -14.62
C GLU A 355 -9.17 -28.17 -15.63
N LYS A 356 -9.45 -27.91 -16.91
CA LYS A 356 -8.51 -28.14 -18.01
C LYS A 356 -7.54 -26.98 -18.24
N SER A 357 -7.98 -25.75 -17.94
CA SER A 357 -7.13 -24.56 -18.02
C SER A 357 -6.15 -24.55 -16.85
N ALA A 358 -4.85 -24.63 -17.13
CA ALA A 358 -3.80 -24.59 -16.10
C ALA A 358 -3.95 -23.34 -15.21
N MET A 359 -4.16 -22.17 -15.80
CA MET A 359 -4.34 -20.91 -15.07
C MET A 359 -5.55 -20.95 -14.11
N LEU A 360 -6.69 -21.49 -14.52
CA LEU A 360 -7.88 -21.59 -13.67
C LEU A 360 -7.72 -22.65 -12.60
N ARG A 361 -7.10 -23.77 -12.94
CA ARG A 361 -6.75 -24.84 -11.98
C ARG A 361 -5.87 -24.29 -10.85
N ASP A 362 -4.83 -23.54 -11.20
CA ASP A 362 -3.93 -22.89 -10.24
C ASP A 362 -4.68 -21.91 -9.34
N GLN A 363 -5.62 -21.13 -9.90
CA GLN A 363 -6.49 -20.26 -9.11
C GLN A 363 -7.34 -21.05 -8.11
N TYR A 364 -7.92 -22.20 -8.50
CA TYR A 364 -8.73 -23.01 -7.60
C TYR A 364 -7.89 -23.59 -6.45
N TYR A 365 -6.69 -24.11 -6.70
CA TYR A 365 -5.79 -24.56 -5.63
C TYR A 365 -5.44 -23.40 -4.69
N GLY A 366 -5.14 -22.22 -5.21
CA GLY A 366 -4.90 -21.02 -4.38
C GLY A 366 -6.11 -20.60 -3.55
N LEU A 367 -7.35 -20.87 -4.00
CA LEU A 367 -8.56 -20.59 -3.24
C LEU A 367 -8.73 -21.53 -2.04
N LEU A 368 -8.36 -22.81 -2.16
CA LEU A 368 -8.44 -23.80 -1.07
C LEU A 368 -7.65 -23.37 0.17
N ALA A 369 -6.58 -22.62 -0.04
CA ALA A 369 -5.71 -22.09 1.01
C ALA A 369 -6.26 -20.84 1.75
N ARG A 370 -7.42 -20.30 1.34
CA ARG A 370 -7.93 -19.01 1.86
C ARG A 370 -8.97 -19.13 2.98
N SER A 371 -9.30 -20.35 3.40
CA SER A 371 -10.34 -20.57 4.40
C SER A 371 -10.01 -19.92 5.75
N LYS A 372 -11.02 -19.31 6.39
CA LYS A 372 -10.94 -18.88 7.78
C LYS A 372 -11.02 -20.05 8.76
N ASP A 373 -11.56 -21.19 8.33
CA ASP A 373 -11.63 -22.40 9.12
C ASP A 373 -10.26 -23.07 9.22
N LYS A 374 -9.77 -23.24 10.45
CA LYS A 374 -8.43 -23.78 10.71
C LYS A 374 -8.28 -25.24 10.24
N ALA A 375 -9.35 -26.04 10.31
CA ALA A 375 -9.32 -27.42 9.86
C ALA A 375 -9.21 -27.50 8.33
N LEU A 376 -9.93 -26.65 7.60
CA LEU A 376 -9.82 -26.55 6.15
C LEU A 376 -8.48 -25.96 5.70
N ALA A 377 -7.94 -25.02 6.45
CA ALA A 377 -6.59 -24.51 6.25
C ALA A 377 -5.53 -25.61 6.41
N GLN A 378 -5.66 -26.45 7.44
CA GLN A 378 -4.77 -27.60 7.62
C GLN A 378 -4.87 -28.60 6.45
N ARG A 379 -6.09 -28.91 5.98
CA ARG A 379 -6.28 -29.75 4.79
C ARG A 379 -5.59 -29.19 3.55
N ALA A 380 -5.59 -27.87 3.38
CA ALA A 380 -4.87 -27.22 2.27
C ALA A 380 -3.35 -27.34 2.42
N LEU A 381 -2.82 -27.24 3.64
CA LEU A 381 -1.39 -27.46 3.93
C LEU A 381 -0.97 -28.92 3.66
N ASP A 382 -1.76 -29.88 4.12
CA ASP A 382 -1.48 -31.31 3.91
C ASP A 382 -1.49 -31.64 2.40
N MET A 383 -2.44 -31.09 1.66
CA MET A 383 -2.52 -31.20 0.20
C MET A 383 -1.30 -30.60 -0.50
N ALA A 384 -0.80 -29.46 -0.02
CA ALA A 384 0.35 -28.77 -0.61
C ALA A 384 1.63 -29.61 -0.58
N LEU A 385 1.73 -30.63 0.28
CA LEU A 385 2.86 -31.56 0.31
C LEU A 385 2.67 -32.80 -0.59
N THR A 386 1.54 -32.90 -1.29
CA THR A 386 1.29 -33.96 -2.28
C THR A 386 1.66 -33.50 -3.69
N ASP A 387 1.72 -34.44 -4.64
CA ASP A 387 1.97 -34.12 -6.05
C ASP A 387 0.75 -33.48 -6.75
N GLU A 388 -0.44 -33.50 -6.10
CA GLU A 388 -1.71 -33.13 -6.72
C GLU A 388 -1.74 -31.66 -7.21
N PRO A 389 -1.36 -30.63 -6.40
CA PRO A 389 -1.38 -29.25 -6.87
C PRO A 389 -0.26 -28.92 -7.87
N GLY A 390 0.82 -29.70 -7.86
CA GLY A 390 2.07 -29.43 -8.55
C GLY A 390 2.97 -28.43 -7.80
N ALA A 391 4.28 -28.56 -7.97
CA ALA A 391 5.30 -27.83 -7.19
C ALA A 391 5.10 -26.30 -7.20
N THR A 392 4.69 -25.73 -8.32
CA THR A 392 4.45 -24.27 -8.45
C THR A 392 3.33 -23.78 -7.54
N ASN A 393 2.24 -24.56 -7.41
CA ASN A 393 1.09 -24.20 -6.58
C ASN A 393 1.31 -24.52 -5.10
N SER A 394 2.02 -25.59 -4.80
CA SER A 394 2.25 -26.09 -3.45
C SER A 394 2.84 -25.04 -2.52
N ALA A 395 3.94 -24.39 -2.92
CA ALA A 395 4.53 -23.29 -2.15
C ALA A 395 3.56 -22.10 -2.02
N GLY A 396 2.82 -21.78 -3.09
CA GLY A 396 1.78 -20.75 -3.11
C GLY A 396 0.62 -21.04 -2.17
N MET A 397 0.20 -22.30 -2.01
CA MET A 397 -0.86 -22.71 -1.08
C MET A 397 -0.43 -22.50 0.37
N ILE A 398 0.79 -22.91 0.74
CA ILE A 398 1.32 -22.66 2.10
C ILE A 398 1.33 -21.17 2.41
N SER A 399 1.83 -20.34 1.47
CA SER A 399 1.77 -18.87 1.60
C SER A 399 0.34 -18.33 1.64
N GLY A 400 -0.60 -18.96 0.91
CA GLY A 400 -2.02 -18.62 0.92
C GLY A 400 -2.66 -18.78 2.30
N VAL A 401 -2.33 -19.86 3.01
CA VAL A 401 -2.80 -20.12 4.38
C VAL A 401 -2.27 -19.08 5.36
N SER A 402 -1.06 -18.58 5.18
CA SER A 402 -0.42 -17.65 6.12
C SER A 402 -1.15 -16.29 6.26
N TRP A 403 -2.00 -15.90 5.32
CA TRP A 403 -2.77 -14.66 5.39
C TRP A 403 -3.83 -14.66 6.51
N GLU A 404 -4.47 -15.80 6.74
CA GLU A 404 -5.46 -15.96 7.82
C GLU A 404 -4.87 -16.66 9.04
N HIS A 405 -3.92 -17.59 8.84
CA HIS A 405 -3.34 -18.47 9.85
C HIS A 405 -1.79 -18.47 9.78
N PRO A 406 -1.13 -17.32 10.08
CA PRO A 406 0.33 -17.21 9.93
C PRO A 406 1.11 -18.21 10.80
N ASP A 407 0.69 -18.41 12.05
CA ASP A 407 1.33 -19.37 12.94
C ASP A 407 1.22 -20.80 12.41
N LEU A 408 0.04 -21.20 11.97
CA LEU A 408 -0.20 -22.53 11.42
C LEU A 408 0.70 -22.79 10.19
N ALA A 409 0.75 -21.83 9.26
CA ALA A 409 1.53 -21.96 8.02
C ALA A 409 3.04 -21.98 8.31
N PHE A 410 3.52 -21.10 9.22
CA PHE A 410 4.92 -21.02 9.58
C PHE A 410 5.38 -22.32 10.29
N ASP A 411 4.66 -22.73 11.32
CA ASP A 411 5.01 -23.93 12.11
C ASP A 411 4.97 -25.19 11.22
N PHE A 412 3.96 -25.29 10.34
CA PHE A 412 3.85 -26.37 9.37
C PHE A 412 5.05 -26.40 8.41
N ALA A 413 5.38 -25.26 7.80
CA ALA A 413 6.49 -25.18 6.85
C ALA A 413 7.84 -25.51 7.49
N VAL A 414 8.07 -25.10 8.74
CA VAL A 414 9.29 -25.40 9.49
C VAL A 414 9.34 -26.89 9.87
N ALA A 415 8.22 -27.47 10.29
CA ALA A 415 8.14 -28.90 10.64
C ALA A 415 8.38 -29.81 9.42
N HIS A 416 7.96 -29.38 8.24
CA HIS A 416 8.09 -30.14 6.99
C HIS A 416 9.17 -29.56 6.07
N ARG A 417 10.20 -28.90 6.64
CA ARG A 417 11.18 -28.11 5.90
C ARG A 417 11.83 -28.86 4.73
N GLU A 418 12.18 -30.12 4.91
CA GLU A 418 12.84 -30.91 3.85
C GLU A 418 11.95 -31.08 2.60
N GLN A 419 10.63 -31.17 2.79
CA GLN A 419 9.67 -31.24 1.70
C GLN A 419 9.44 -29.88 1.08
N VAL A 420 9.25 -28.84 1.92
CA VAL A 420 9.02 -27.45 1.48
C VAL A 420 10.25 -26.90 0.74
N ASP A 421 11.47 -27.23 1.16
CA ASP A 421 12.70 -26.84 0.46
C ASP A 421 12.78 -27.38 -0.98
N LYS A 422 12.07 -28.47 -1.30
CA LYS A 422 11.97 -28.96 -2.69
C LYS A 422 10.98 -28.17 -3.53
N LEU A 423 10.02 -27.48 -2.90
CA LEU A 423 8.99 -26.70 -3.54
C LEU A 423 9.41 -25.23 -3.75
N VAL A 424 10.41 -24.76 -3.00
CA VAL A 424 10.86 -23.37 -3.01
C VAL A 424 12.27 -23.27 -3.59
N ASP A 425 12.43 -22.41 -4.60
CA ASP A 425 13.73 -22.14 -5.17
C ASP A 425 14.74 -21.70 -4.11
N SER A 426 15.98 -22.20 -4.19
CA SER A 426 17.01 -21.99 -3.16
C SER A 426 17.29 -20.50 -2.91
N THR A 427 17.25 -19.67 -3.95
CA THR A 427 17.47 -18.21 -3.85
C THR A 427 16.32 -17.48 -3.18
N SER A 428 15.13 -18.09 -3.10
CA SER A 428 13.92 -17.52 -2.51
C SER A 428 13.67 -17.99 -1.07
N ARG A 429 14.37 -19.00 -0.56
CA ARG A 429 14.11 -19.59 0.76
C ARG A 429 14.32 -18.61 1.91
N SER A 430 15.32 -17.75 1.81
CA SER A 430 15.61 -16.71 2.82
C SER A 430 14.47 -15.72 3.01
N ARG A 431 13.64 -15.50 1.98
CA ARG A 431 12.45 -14.65 1.98
C ARG A 431 11.18 -15.42 2.29
N TYR A 432 11.06 -16.67 1.76
CA TYR A 432 9.83 -17.45 1.80
C TYR A 432 9.36 -17.76 3.24
N TYR A 433 10.23 -18.38 4.06
CA TYR A 433 9.86 -18.75 5.43
C TYR A 433 9.53 -17.56 6.33
N PRO A 434 10.35 -16.50 6.41
CA PRO A 434 9.98 -15.30 7.15
C PRO A 434 8.67 -14.69 6.65
N GLY A 435 8.45 -14.69 5.33
CA GLY A 435 7.24 -14.16 4.68
C GLY A 435 5.94 -14.80 5.17
N LEU A 436 5.96 -16.09 5.59
CA LEU A 436 4.80 -16.76 6.18
C LEU A 436 4.34 -16.12 7.50
N GLY A 437 5.24 -15.48 8.24
CA GLY A 437 4.91 -14.75 9.45
C GLY A 437 4.39 -13.32 9.22
N ASN A 438 4.40 -12.81 7.99
CA ASN A 438 4.15 -11.39 7.73
C ASN A 438 2.76 -10.90 8.17
N ALA A 439 1.74 -11.76 8.22
CA ALA A 439 0.40 -11.42 8.69
C ALA A 439 0.21 -11.52 10.21
N ALA A 440 1.22 -11.93 10.97
CA ALA A 440 1.14 -12.08 12.43
C ALA A 440 0.92 -10.73 13.15
N ARG A 441 0.26 -10.81 14.31
CA ARG A 441 -0.19 -9.65 15.11
C ARG A 441 0.35 -9.64 16.53
N ASP A 442 1.23 -10.56 16.85
CA ASP A 442 1.90 -10.67 18.16
C ASP A 442 3.41 -10.85 18.00
N LEU A 443 4.13 -10.63 19.10
CA LEU A 443 5.58 -10.70 19.08
C LEU A 443 6.15 -12.13 19.12
N ALA A 444 5.34 -13.14 19.42
CA ALA A 444 5.81 -14.53 19.45
C ALA A 444 6.31 -15.00 18.08
N MET A 445 5.69 -14.49 17.00
CA MET A 445 6.15 -14.76 15.63
C MET A 445 7.54 -14.17 15.36
N VAL A 446 7.87 -13.03 15.95
CA VAL A 446 9.21 -12.42 15.81
C VAL A 446 10.29 -13.37 16.34
N ASP A 447 10.04 -13.98 17.51
CA ASP A 447 10.97 -14.95 18.12
C ASP A 447 11.11 -16.21 17.26
N LYS A 448 9.99 -16.71 16.69
CA LYS A 448 10.00 -17.83 15.76
C LYS A 448 10.82 -17.55 14.50
N ILE A 449 10.59 -16.39 13.86
CA ILE A 449 11.33 -15.97 12.65
C ILE A 449 12.81 -15.79 12.98
N LYS A 450 13.13 -15.17 14.12
CA LYS A 450 14.52 -14.98 14.55
C LYS A 450 15.23 -16.32 14.74
N ALA A 451 14.64 -17.26 15.48
CA ALA A 451 15.19 -18.60 15.70
C ALA A 451 15.42 -19.35 14.37
N PHE A 452 14.46 -19.25 13.45
CA PHE A 452 14.60 -19.83 12.12
C PHE A 452 15.76 -19.19 11.34
N ALA A 453 15.82 -17.85 11.30
CA ALA A 453 16.86 -17.12 10.58
C ALA A 453 18.25 -17.39 11.13
N ASP A 454 18.42 -17.45 12.46
CA ASP A 454 19.69 -17.75 13.09
C ASP A 454 20.19 -19.15 12.73
N LYS A 455 19.29 -20.10 12.54
CA LYS A 455 19.63 -21.50 12.25
C LYS A 455 19.82 -21.80 10.75
N TYR A 456 19.05 -21.14 9.88
CA TYR A 456 18.91 -21.58 8.49
C TYR A 456 19.21 -20.50 7.42
N ILE A 457 19.37 -19.24 7.83
CA ILE A 457 19.63 -18.14 6.87
C ILE A 457 21.01 -17.54 7.15
N ALA A 458 21.85 -17.48 6.11
CA ALA A 458 23.15 -16.85 6.20
C ALA A 458 23.01 -15.36 6.65
N ALA A 459 23.92 -14.87 7.47
CA ALA A 459 23.85 -13.51 8.01
C ALA A 459 23.71 -12.42 6.91
N THR A 460 24.37 -12.63 5.78
CA THR A 460 24.33 -11.71 4.61
C THR A 460 23.00 -11.72 3.85
N SER A 461 22.10 -12.69 4.13
CA SER A 461 20.82 -12.88 3.41
C SER A 461 19.60 -12.71 4.34
N ARG A 462 19.76 -12.12 5.55
CA ARG A 462 18.69 -11.99 6.57
C ARG A 462 17.79 -10.77 6.41
N ARG A 463 18.03 -9.91 5.44
CA ARG A 463 17.30 -8.66 5.25
C ARG A 463 15.78 -8.85 5.22
N ASP A 464 15.27 -9.83 4.46
CA ASP A 464 13.83 -10.09 4.38
C ASP A 464 13.26 -10.52 5.75
N ALA A 465 13.98 -11.35 6.50
CA ALA A 465 13.57 -11.76 7.86
C ALA A 465 13.53 -10.55 8.80
N GLU A 466 14.54 -9.68 8.76
CA GLU A 466 14.60 -8.44 9.55
C GLU A 466 13.45 -7.49 9.19
N GLN A 467 13.12 -7.34 7.92
CA GLN A 467 11.98 -6.54 7.47
C GLN A 467 10.65 -7.08 8.01
N VAL A 468 10.42 -8.38 7.95
CA VAL A 468 9.20 -8.99 8.48
C VAL A 468 9.11 -8.82 9.99
N MET A 469 10.18 -9.08 10.72
CA MET A 469 10.22 -8.90 12.18
C MET A 469 9.96 -7.44 12.58
N ALA A 470 10.63 -6.48 11.95
CA ALA A 470 10.42 -5.05 12.18
C ALA A 470 8.99 -4.62 11.82
N GLY A 471 8.42 -5.17 10.74
CA GLY A 471 7.03 -4.93 10.34
C GLY A 471 6.01 -5.41 11.38
N ILE A 472 6.23 -6.59 11.98
CA ILE A 472 5.37 -7.12 13.05
C ILE A 472 5.50 -6.25 14.31
N GLN A 473 6.71 -5.94 14.75
CA GLN A 473 6.97 -5.10 15.93
C GLN A 473 6.33 -3.73 15.79
N THR A 474 6.52 -3.09 14.65
CA THR A 474 5.91 -1.79 14.35
C THR A 474 4.40 -1.87 14.34
N ARG A 475 3.79 -2.89 13.73
CA ARG A 475 2.34 -3.09 13.70
C ARG A 475 1.76 -3.23 15.10
N VAL A 476 2.40 -4.00 15.98
CA VAL A 476 1.98 -4.17 17.38
C VAL A 476 2.05 -2.84 18.12
N LYS A 477 3.16 -2.10 17.98
CA LYS A 477 3.36 -0.77 18.59
C LYS A 477 2.30 0.22 18.10
N LEU A 478 2.15 0.38 16.79
CA LEU A 478 1.22 1.34 16.21
C LEU A 478 -0.23 1.00 16.57
N ARG A 479 -0.60 -0.29 16.60
CA ARG A 479 -1.92 -0.71 17.07
C ARG A 479 -2.20 -0.22 18.48
N ALA A 480 -1.26 -0.38 19.40
CA ALA A 480 -1.41 0.07 20.79
C ALA A 480 -1.58 1.60 20.90
N GLN A 481 -0.91 2.37 20.04
CA GLN A 481 -0.98 3.83 20.00
C GLN A 481 -2.27 4.36 19.36
N ARG A 482 -2.70 3.75 18.26
CA ARG A 482 -3.82 4.22 17.43
C ARG A 482 -5.18 3.85 17.98
N MET A 483 -5.30 2.65 18.56
CA MET A 483 -6.59 2.12 19.01
C MET A 483 -7.34 3.02 20.00
N PRO A 484 -6.72 3.64 21.02
CA PRO A 484 -7.42 4.56 21.92
C PRO A 484 -8.02 5.78 21.20
N GLN A 485 -7.32 6.31 20.19
CA GLN A 485 -7.79 7.46 19.41
C GLN A 485 -8.97 7.09 18.49
N ILE A 486 -8.87 5.93 17.82
CA ILE A 486 -9.96 5.38 17.00
C ILE A 486 -11.21 5.14 17.85
N ASP A 487 -11.06 4.56 19.05
CA ASP A 487 -12.18 4.37 19.98
C ASP A 487 -12.82 5.67 20.43
N ALA A 488 -12.00 6.68 20.76
CA ALA A 488 -12.51 7.99 21.14
C ALA A 488 -13.32 8.61 19.99
N TRP A 489 -12.83 8.49 18.76
CA TRP A 489 -13.50 8.97 17.55
C TRP A 489 -14.84 8.23 17.30
N LEU A 490 -14.88 6.91 17.47
CA LEU A 490 -16.09 6.08 17.34
C LEU A 490 -17.12 6.46 18.41
N LYS A 491 -16.70 6.56 19.69
CA LYS A 491 -17.59 6.96 20.80
C LYS A 491 -18.25 8.33 20.59
N GLN A 492 -17.52 9.32 20.05
CA GLN A 492 -18.08 10.63 19.71
C GLN A 492 -19.20 10.56 18.67
N ARG A 493 -19.30 9.46 17.92
CA ARG A 493 -20.31 9.19 16.90
C ARG A 493 -21.37 8.19 17.34
N GLY A 494 -21.39 7.83 18.62
CA GLY A 494 -22.37 6.89 19.20
C GLY A 494 -22.15 5.42 18.81
N ILE A 495 -20.91 5.04 18.48
CA ILE A 495 -20.52 3.69 18.03
C ILE A 495 -19.68 3.00 19.10
#